data_9d9c0c87e90db15ea53921ce3ff2b367
#
_entry.id   9d9c0c87e90db15ea53921ce3ff2b367
#
_cell.length_a   1.000
_cell.length_b   1.000
_cell.length_c   1.000
_cell.angle_alpha   90.00
_cell.angle_beta   90.00
_cell.angle_gamma   90.00
#
_symmetry.space_group_name_H-M   'P 1'
#
loop_
_entity.id
_entity.type
_entity.pdbx_description
1 polymer ?
#
loop_
_entity_poly.entity_id
_entity_poly.type
_entity_poly.pdbx_seq_one_letter_code
_entity_poly.pdbx_strand_id
1 'polypeptide(L)'
;MNPGKICSPLAVDAPMMEVDAVKRGTFDRQIPVEVRTSFRGALECNGNGLCFNFDVRSPMCPSMKISGNRIHSPKGRATLVREWLRLLAEQGVDPLALEKQLPQQRLSLRGLIEKTRNSWHAGKGEYDFSHEVKEAMSGCLACKACSTQCPIKIDVPGFRSRFLQLYHTRYLRPVSDYMVAGVESYTPL
;
A
#
# COMPACT_ATOMS: atom_id res chain seq x y z
N MET A 1 -30.72 -14.47 8.98
CA MET A 1 -31.09 -14.89 10.33
C MET A 1 -30.41 -13.96 11.34
N ASN A 2 -31.19 -13.34 12.23
CA ASN A 2 -30.60 -12.56 13.33
C ASN A 2 -30.27 -13.54 14.47
N PRO A 3 -29.01 -13.74 14.86
CA PRO A 3 -28.63 -14.68 15.91
C PRO A 3 -28.97 -14.18 17.33
N GLY A 4 -29.84 -13.19 17.48
CA GLY A 4 -30.24 -12.64 18.79
C GLY A 4 -29.18 -11.70 19.42
N LYS A 5 -28.05 -11.47 18.77
CA LYS A 5 -26.95 -10.63 19.31
C LYS A 5 -27.17 -9.12 19.13
N ILE A 6 -28.04 -8.73 18.21
CA ILE A 6 -28.28 -7.30 17.88
C ILE A 6 -29.59 -6.80 18.39
N CYS A 7 -30.62 -7.65 18.51
CA CYS A 7 -32.00 -7.28 18.87
C CYS A 7 -32.65 -8.32 19.79
N SER A 8 -31.98 -8.80 20.82
CA SER A 8 -32.64 -9.64 21.82
C SER A 8 -33.24 -8.74 22.90
N PRO A 9 -34.54 -8.84 23.16
CA PRO A 9 -35.13 -8.16 24.31
C PRO A 9 -34.63 -8.66 25.68
N LEU A 10 -33.91 -9.81 25.67
CA LEU A 10 -33.22 -10.39 26.84
C LEU A 10 -31.79 -9.89 27.01
N ALA A 11 -31.28 -9.04 26.11
CA ALA A 11 -29.90 -8.56 26.12
C ALA A 11 -29.69 -7.27 26.92
N VAL A 12 -30.68 -6.83 27.70
CA VAL A 12 -30.57 -5.62 28.53
C VAL A 12 -29.43 -5.74 29.55
N ASP A 13 -29.15 -6.97 30.00
CA ASP A 13 -28.09 -7.27 30.97
C ASP A 13 -26.92 -8.06 30.36
N ALA A 14 -26.89 -8.24 29.05
CA ALA A 14 -25.75 -8.88 28.43
C ALA A 14 -24.52 -7.94 28.52
N PRO A 15 -23.36 -8.43 29.06
CA PRO A 15 -22.18 -7.59 29.13
C PRO A 15 -21.80 -7.11 27.73
N MET A 16 -21.69 -5.79 27.58
CA MET A 16 -21.19 -5.22 26.34
C MET A 16 -19.83 -5.85 26.05
N MET A 17 -19.66 -6.37 24.83
CA MET A 17 -18.37 -6.89 24.39
C MET A 17 -17.38 -5.74 24.41
N GLU A 18 -16.57 -5.66 25.44
CA GLU A 18 -15.42 -4.77 25.45
C GLU A 18 -14.39 -5.31 24.47
N VAL A 19 -14.11 -4.53 23.43
CA VAL A 19 -13.09 -4.85 22.46
C VAL A 19 -11.84 -4.06 22.85
N ASP A 20 -10.93 -4.68 23.56
CA ASP A 20 -9.65 -4.07 23.95
C ASP A 20 -8.75 -3.81 22.73
N ALA A 21 -9.04 -4.47 21.63
CA ALA A 21 -8.28 -4.26 20.40
C ALA A 21 -8.59 -2.92 19.76
N VAL A 22 -7.55 -2.20 19.40
CA VAL A 22 -7.65 -0.92 18.67
C VAL A 22 -8.42 -1.15 17.37
N LYS A 23 -9.52 -0.44 17.21
CA LYS A 23 -10.36 -0.53 16.00
C LYS A 23 -9.55 -0.08 14.78
N ARG A 24 -9.74 -0.81 13.66
CA ARG A 24 -9.18 -0.42 12.39
C ARG A 24 -9.56 1.02 12.05
N GLY A 25 -8.57 1.79 11.60
CA GLY A 25 -8.75 3.19 11.25
C GLY A 25 -8.70 4.17 12.43
N THR A 26 -8.51 3.71 13.67
CA THR A 26 -8.31 4.60 14.82
C THR A 26 -7.12 5.54 14.57
N PHE A 27 -6.04 5.03 14.01
CA PHE A 27 -4.84 5.80 13.70
C PHE A 27 -4.93 6.57 12.36
N ASP A 28 -5.94 6.34 11.54
CA ASP A 28 -6.12 7.07 10.28
C ASP A 28 -6.29 8.59 10.51
N ARG A 29 -6.74 8.97 11.71
CA ARG A 29 -6.85 10.40 12.09
C ARG A 29 -5.50 11.10 12.19
N GLN A 30 -4.41 10.36 12.35
CA GLN A 30 -3.04 10.89 12.35
C GLN A 30 -2.57 11.26 10.95
N ILE A 31 -3.20 10.72 9.91
CA ILE A 31 -2.89 11.03 8.51
C ILE A 31 -3.67 12.31 8.11
N PRO A 32 -3.02 13.33 7.56
CA PRO A 32 -3.68 14.55 7.10
C PRO A 32 -4.84 14.26 6.13
N VAL A 33 -5.91 15.04 6.22
CA VAL A 33 -7.15 14.81 5.44
C VAL A 33 -6.86 14.81 3.92
N GLU A 34 -6.00 15.71 3.46
CA GLU A 34 -5.62 15.84 2.05
C GLU A 34 -4.92 14.58 1.55
N VAL A 35 -4.00 14.04 2.37
CA VAL A 35 -3.30 12.78 2.07
C VAL A 35 -4.28 11.62 2.04
N ARG A 36 -5.21 11.54 3.02
CA ARG A 36 -6.25 10.50 3.03
C ARG A 36 -7.11 10.54 1.78
N THR A 37 -7.53 11.72 1.38
CA THR A 37 -8.35 11.90 0.17
C THR A 37 -7.58 11.50 -1.08
N SER A 38 -6.32 11.87 -1.17
CA SER A 38 -5.47 11.57 -2.31
C SER A 38 -5.10 10.08 -2.42
N PHE A 39 -4.92 9.39 -1.28
CA PHE A 39 -4.64 7.94 -1.21
C PHE A 39 -5.89 7.11 -0.90
N ARG A 40 -7.05 7.61 -1.27
CA ARG A 40 -8.36 7.01 -1.03
C ARG A 40 -8.39 5.51 -1.40
N GLY A 41 -7.81 5.13 -2.55
CA GLY A 41 -7.75 3.74 -3.00
C GLY A 41 -7.11 2.76 -2.01
N ALA A 42 -6.21 3.21 -1.11
CA ALA A 42 -5.64 2.39 -0.06
C ALA A 42 -6.45 2.48 1.25
N LEU A 43 -6.97 3.67 1.57
CA LEU A 43 -7.61 3.95 2.86
C LEU A 43 -9.05 3.47 2.97
N GLU A 44 -9.79 3.36 1.87
CA GLU A 44 -11.19 2.92 1.86
C GLU A 44 -11.39 1.41 1.95
N CYS A 45 -10.33 0.60 1.94
CA CYS A 45 -10.50 -0.83 2.09
C CYS A 45 -11.25 -1.17 3.39
N ASN A 46 -12.48 -1.67 3.30
CA ASN A 46 -13.33 -2.03 4.45
C ASN A 46 -13.07 -3.45 5.00
N GLY A 47 -12.20 -4.23 4.35
CA GLY A 47 -11.84 -5.56 4.79
C GLY A 47 -12.88 -6.64 4.53
N ASN A 48 -13.71 -6.52 3.48
CA ASN A 48 -14.73 -7.52 3.10
C ASN A 48 -14.20 -8.92 2.84
N GLY A 49 -12.89 -9.10 2.65
CA GLY A 49 -12.25 -10.41 2.55
C GLY A 49 -12.28 -11.08 1.19
N LEU A 50 -12.94 -10.52 0.18
CA LEU A 50 -12.95 -11.11 -1.18
C LEU A 50 -11.55 -11.35 -1.75
N CYS A 51 -10.57 -10.55 -1.37
CA CYS A 51 -9.18 -10.70 -1.80
C CYS A 51 -8.44 -11.88 -1.14
N PHE A 52 -9.06 -12.57 -0.18
CA PHE A 52 -8.55 -13.80 0.44
C PHE A 52 -9.15 -15.06 -0.14
N ASN A 53 -9.89 -14.94 -1.24
CA ASN A 53 -10.51 -16.07 -1.91
C ASN A 53 -9.46 -16.89 -2.68
N PHE A 54 -9.34 -18.17 -2.32
CA PHE A 54 -8.47 -19.16 -2.97
C PHE A 54 -9.16 -19.90 -4.12
N ASP A 55 -10.45 -19.64 -4.39
CA ASP A 55 -11.15 -20.27 -5.51
C ASP A 55 -10.42 -19.96 -6.83
N VAL A 56 -10.04 -21.02 -7.54
CA VAL A 56 -9.31 -20.92 -8.83
C VAL A 56 -10.13 -20.21 -9.91
N ARG A 57 -11.45 -20.22 -9.80
CA ARG A 57 -12.35 -19.55 -10.74
C ARG A 57 -12.44 -18.03 -10.48
N SER A 58 -12.08 -17.59 -9.29
CA SER A 58 -12.08 -16.17 -8.99
C SER A 58 -10.84 -15.50 -9.59
N PRO A 59 -10.95 -14.42 -10.38
CA PRO A 59 -9.79 -13.72 -10.93
C PRO A 59 -9.06 -12.87 -9.87
N MET A 60 -9.61 -12.80 -8.64
CA MET A 60 -9.07 -11.93 -7.59
C MET A 60 -7.67 -12.37 -7.14
N CYS A 61 -6.76 -11.45 -7.23
CA CYS A 61 -5.38 -11.46 -6.74
C CYS A 61 -4.61 -12.78 -6.89
N PRO A 62 -4.06 -13.09 -8.08
CA PRO A 62 -3.25 -14.30 -8.28
C PRO A 62 -2.00 -14.32 -7.38
N SER A 63 -1.38 -13.19 -7.11
CA SER A 63 -0.22 -13.07 -6.23
C SER A 63 -0.49 -13.62 -4.82
N MET A 64 -1.66 -13.31 -4.25
CA MET A 64 -2.04 -13.82 -2.93
C MET A 64 -2.30 -15.34 -2.97
N LYS A 65 -2.93 -15.84 -4.04
CA LYS A 65 -3.23 -17.27 -4.19
C LYS A 65 -1.97 -18.13 -4.27
N ILE A 66 -0.96 -17.63 -4.99
CA ILE A 66 0.32 -18.35 -5.15
C ILE A 66 1.14 -18.31 -3.86
N SER A 67 1.22 -17.13 -3.22
CA SER A 67 2.05 -16.97 -2.02
C SER A 67 1.42 -17.54 -0.75
N GLY A 68 0.10 -17.69 -0.69
CA GLY A 68 -0.64 -18.04 0.52
C GLY A 68 -0.57 -16.95 1.61
N ASN A 69 0.16 -15.88 1.38
CA ASN A 69 0.40 -14.85 2.36
C ASN A 69 -0.57 -13.67 2.17
N ARG A 70 -1.30 -13.33 3.25
CA ARG A 70 -2.27 -12.23 3.25
C ARG A 70 -1.65 -10.85 3.02
N ILE A 71 -0.37 -10.67 3.29
CA ILE A 71 0.38 -9.43 2.99
C ILE A 71 0.32 -9.12 1.50
N HIS A 72 0.39 -10.14 0.65
CA HIS A 72 0.33 -10.00 -0.81
C HIS A 72 -1.09 -9.80 -1.36
N SER A 73 -2.10 -9.82 -0.52
CA SER A 73 -3.47 -9.49 -0.91
C SER A 73 -3.66 -7.98 -1.12
N PRO A 74 -4.68 -7.54 -1.87
CA PRO A 74 -5.07 -6.14 -1.95
C PRO A 74 -5.27 -5.48 -0.59
N LYS A 75 -5.92 -6.18 0.35
CA LYS A 75 -6.09 -5.68 1.72
C LYS A 75 -4.76 -5.54 2.45
N GLY A 76 -3.88 -6.54 2.37
CA GLY A 76 -2.55 -6.49 3.02
C GLY A 76 -1.76 -5.29 2.52
N ARG A 77 -1.65 -5.13 1.21
CA ARG A 77 -0.97 -3.99 0.58
C ARG A 77 -1.59 -2.63 0.95
N ALA A 78 -2.92 -2.54 0.96
CA ALA A 78 -3.62 -1.33 1.39
C ALA A 78 -3.33 -0.99 2.87
N THR A 79 -3.26 -2.01 3.73
CA THR A 79 -2.92 -1.83 5.15
C THR A 79 -1.48 -1.34 5.34
N LEU A 80 -0.53 -1.90 4.59
CA LEU A 80 0.87 -1.47 4.64
C LEU A 80 1.04 -0.02 4.16
N VAL A 81 0.38 0.38 3.07
CA VAL A 81 0.42 1.77 2.60
C VAL A 81 -0.22 2.71 3.61
N ARG A 82 -1.33 2.31 4.25
CA ARG A 82 -1.97 3.10 5.31
C ARG A 82 -1.02 3.36 6.47
N GLU A 83 -0.33 2.32 6.95
CA GLU A 83 0.64 2.45 8.04
C GLU A 83 1.85 3.29 7.60
N TRP A 84 2.34 3.10 6.39
CA TRP A 84 3.41 3.92 5.84
C TRP A 84 3.05 5.41 5.79
N LEU A 85 1.84 5.77 5.36
CA LEU A 85 1.35 7.15 5.36
C LEU A 85 1.25 7.73 6.78
N ARG A 86 0.85 6.91 7.76
CA ARG A 86 0.81 7.29 9.15
C ARG A 86 2.22 7.62 9.67
N LEU A 87 3.18 6.74 9.42
CA LEU A 87 4.58 6.93 9.82
C LEU A 87 5.22 8.15 9.15
N LEU A 88 4.90 8.42 7.87
CA LEU A 88 5.34 9.65 7.21
C LEU A 88 4.77 10.90 7.90
N ALA A 89 3.49 10.87 8.25
CA ALA A 89 2.85 11.98 8.96
C ALA A 89 3.47 12.20 10.34
N GLU A 90 3.80 11.13 11.06
CA GLU A 90 4.50 11.20 12.36
C GLU A 90 5.90 11.81 12.22
N GLN A 91 6.58 11.55 11.12
CA GLN A 91 7.88 12.15 10.78
C GLN A 91 7.77 13.57 10.21
N GLY A 92 6.56 14.10 10.06
CA GLY A 92 6.32 15.43 9.47
C GLY A 92 6.58 15.48 7.95
N VAL A 93 6.60 14.33 7.27
CA VAL A 93 6.83 14.24 5.83
C VAL A 93 5.51 14.27 5.08
N ASP A 94 5.33 15.25 4.19
CA ASP A 94 4.16 15.34 3.32
C ASP A 94 4.42 14.64 1.97
N PRO A 95 3.78 13.48 1.72
CA PRO A 95 3.95 12.74 0.47
C PRO A 95 3.44 13.53 -0.75
N LEU A 96 2.44 14.42 -0.59
CA LEU A 96 1.90 15.20 -1.70
C LEU A 96 2.86 16.32 -2.12
N ALA A 97 3.55 16.94 -1.16
CA ALA A 97 4.60 17.92 -1.46
C ALA A 97 5.78 17.25 -2.19
N LEU A 98 6.16 16.04 -1.76
CA LEU A 98 7.21 15.26 -2.43
C LEU A 98 6.82 14.90 -3.86
N GLU A 99 5.57 14.48 -4.10
CA GLU A 99 5.08 14.18 -5.46
C GLU A 99 5.18 15.41 -6.40
N LYS A 100 4.86 16.61 -5.90
CA LYS A 100 4.97 17.85 -6.68
C LYS A 100 6.41 18.20 -7.04
N GLN A 101 7.37 17.84 -6.18
CA GLN A 101 8.80 18.11 -6.41
C GLN A 101 9.48 17.11 -7.34
N LEU A 102 8.86 15.96 -7.60
CA LEU A 102 9.42 14.88 -8.42
C LEU A 102 9.97 15.32 -9.80
N PRO A 103 9.27 16.16 -10.58
CA PRO A 103 9.76 16.60 -11.88
C PRO A 103 11.06 17.39 -11.81
N GLN A 104 11.26 18.13 -10.72
CA GLN A 104 12.41 19.02 -10.51
C GLN A 104 13.65 18.31 -9.99
N GLN A 105 13.48 17.17 -9.27
CA GLN A 105 14.58 16.44 -8.64
C GLN A 105 15.33 15.48 -9.58
N ARG A 106 14.91 15.32 -10.82
CA ARG A 106 15.44 14.30 -11.74
C ARG A 106 16.94 14.40 -12.04
N LEU A 107 17.57 15.55 -11.85
CA LEU A 107 18.97 15.81 -12.30
C LEU A 107 19.87 16.44 -11.23
N SER A 108 19.52 16.40 -9.95
CA SER A 108 20.39 16.94 -8.90
C SER A 108 21.48 15.94 -8.50
N LEU A 109 22.74 16.32 -8.67
CA LEU A 109 23.89 15.52 -8.19
C LEU A 109 23.83 15.27 -6.68
N ARG A 110 23.37 16.25 -5.89
CA ARG A 110 23.13 16.07 -4.45
C ARG A 110 22.11 14.97 -4.17
N GLY A 111 20.99 14.96 -4.90
CA GLY A 111 19.96 13.93 -4.76
C GLY A 111 20.48 12.53 -5.13
N LEU A 112 21.39 12.43 -6.10
CA LEU A 112 22.01 11.15 -6.46
C LEU A 112 22.92 10.64 -5.34
N ILE A 113 23.73 11.51 -4.74
CA ILE A 113 24.61 11.17 -3.60
C ILE A 113 23.78 10.73 -2.39
N GLU A 114 22.68 11.43 -2.09
CA GLU A 114 21.78 11.03 -1.01
C GLU A 114 21.13 9.67 -1.26
N LYS A 115 20.65 9.41 -2.46
CA LYS A 115 20.06 8.12 -2.84
C LYS A 115 21.07 6.97 -2.73
N THR A 116 22.31 7.18 -3.17
CA THR A 116 23.38 6.17 -3.03
C THR A 116 23.70 5.89 -1.57
N ARG A 117 23.81 6.94 -0.76
CA ARG A 117 24.04 6.79 0.68
C ARG A 117 22.90 6.04 1.36
N ASN A 118 21.65 6.44 1.12
CA ASN A 118 20.48 5.80 1.70
C ASN A 118 20.35 4.34 1.28
N SER A 119 20.61 4.04 0.00
CA SER A 119 20.59 2.65 -0.51
C SER A 119 21.69 1.80 0.11
N TRP A 120 22.86 2.39 0.40
CA TRP A 120 23.95 1.70 1.07
C TRP A 120 23.63 1.43 2.55
N HIS A 121 23.02 2.40 3.27
CA HIS A 121 22.56 2.23 4.65
C HIS A 121 21.46 1.15 4.74
N ALA A 122 20.52 1.16 3.79
CA ALA A 122 19.51 0.12 3.68
C ALA A 122 20.12 -1.27 3.47
N GLY A 123 21.18 -1.37 2.66
CA GLY A 123 21.94 -2.62 2.47
C GLY A 123 22.67 -3.09 3.73
N LYS A 124 22.93 -2.21 4.68
CA LYS A 124 23.50 -2.53 6.01
C LYS A 124 22.47 -2.93 7.07
N GLY A 125 21.18 -2.97 6.70
CA GLY A 125 20.10 -3.39 7.60
C GLY A 125 19.52 -2.26 8.47
N GLU A 126 19.75 -1.00 8.13
CA GLU A 126 19.04 0.10 8.78
C GLU A 126 17.54 -0.03 8.48
N TYR A 127 16.73 -0.09 9.55
CA TYR A 127 15.30 -0.34 9.43
C TYR A 127 14.58 0.86 8.85
N ASP A 128 13.86 0.65 7.74
CA ASP A 128 12.88 1.57 7.19
C ASP A 128 11.66 0.76 6.74
N PHE A 129 10.50 1.04 7.33
CA PHE A 129 9.23 0.39 7.00
C PHE A 129 8.87 0.47 5.50
N SER A 130 9.41 1.46 4.79
CA SER A 130 9.26 1.57 3.33
C SER A 130 9.77 0.33 2.58
N HIS A 131 10.74 -0.41 3.14
CA HIS A 131 11.25 -1.64 2.52
C HIS A 131 10.25 -2.79 2.59
N GLU A 132 9.55 -2.94 3.72
CA GLU A 132 8.48 -3.94 3.86
C GLU A 132 7.35 -3.66 2.87
N VAL A 133 6.96 -2.39 2.74
CA VAL A 133 5.95 -1.97 1.77
C VAL A 133 6.40 -2.27 0.34
N LYS A 134 7.66 -1.96 0.01
CA LYS A 134 8.25 -2.24 -1.32
C LYS A 134 8.23 -3.73 -1.62
N GLU A 135 8.62 -4.58 -0.67
CA GLU A 135 8.62 -6.03 -0.83
C GLU A 135 7.21 -6.55 -1.12
N ALA A 136 6.23 -6.13 -0.32
CA ALA A 136 4.83 -6.50 -0.55
C ALA A 136 4.31 -6.02 -1.92
N MET A 137 4.78 -4.86 -2.40
CA MET A 137 4.38 -4.31 -3.71
C MET A 137 5.07 -5.00 -4.88
N SER A 138 6.31 -5.51 -4.72
CA SER A 138 7.04 -6.15 -5.81
C SER A 138 6.36 -7.40 -6.35
N GLY A 139 5.66 -8.16 -5.50
CA GLY A 139 4.85 -9.31 -5.93
C GLY A 139 3.52 -8.96 -6.62
N CYS A 140 3.20 -7.69 -6.83
CA CYS A 140 1.96 -7.29 -7.50
C CYS A 140 2.11 -7.30 -9.02
N LEU A 141 1.30 -8.11 -9.71
CA LEU A 141 1.31 -8.23 -11.17
C LEU A 141 0.64 -7.04 -11.89
N ALA A 142 0.14 -6.05 -11.17
CA ALA A 142 -0.60 -4.90 -11.71
C ALA A 142 -1.79 -5.26 -12.64
N CYS A 143 -2.37 -6.44 -12.47
CA CYS A 143 -3.44 -6.99 -13.33
C CYS A 143 -4.80 -6.28 -13.19
N LYS A 144 -4.95 -5.34 -12.25
CA LYS A 144 -6.18 -4.58 -11.95
C LYS A 144 -7.40 -5.41 -11.53
N ALA A 145 -7.29 -6.73 -11.34
CA ALA A 145 -8.41 -7.56 -10.88
C ALA A 145 -9.00 -7.05 -9.55
N CYS A 146 -8.18 -6.47 -8.67
CA CYS A 146 -8.65 -5.88 -7.43
C CYS A 146 -9.56 -4.66 -7.64
N SER A 147 -9.34 -3.84 -8.67
CA SER A 147 -10.18 -2.68 -8.96
C SER A 147 -11.50 -3.05 -9.65
N THR A 148 -11.56 -4.20 -10.31
CA THR A 148 -12.78 -4.67 -10.99
C THR A 148 -13.64 -5.60 -10.14
N GLN A 149 -13.02 -6.50 -9.38
CA GLN A 149 -13.71 -7.53 -8.59
C GLN A 149 -14.09 -7.07 -7.18
N CYS A 150 -13.37 -6.10 -6.62
CA CYS A 150 -13.67 -5.60 -5.28
C CYS A 150 -14.85 -4.63 -5.33
N PRO A 151 -15.89 -4.80 -4.47
CA PRO A 151 -17.05 -3.89 -4.43
C PRO A 151 -16.66 -2.44 -4.14
N ILE A 152 -15.54 -2.22 -3.44
CA ILE A 152 -15.02 -0.88 -3.10
C ILE A 152 -13.96 -0.41 -4.12
N LYS A 153 -13.67 -1.22 -5.12
CA LYS A 153 -12.75 -0.89 -6.23
C LYS A 153 -11.34 -0.45 -5.75
N ILE A 154 -10.77 -1.21 -4.81
CA ILE A 154 -9.40 -0.94 -4.33
C ILE A 154 -8.41 -1.08 -5.48
N ASP A 155 -7.77 0.03 -5.87
CA ASP A 155 -6.81 0.06 -6.98
C ASP A 155 -5.36 -0.06 -6.48
N VAL A 156 -4.93 -1.32 -6.26
CA VAL A 156 -3.54 -1.60 -5.84
C VAL A 156 -2.52 -1.09 -6.86
N PRO A 157 -2.67 -1.32 -8.18
CA PRO A 157 -1.74 -0.78 -9.16
C PRO A 157 -1.55 0.73 -9.08
N GLY A 158 -2.64 1.47 -8.86
CA GLY A 158 -2.60 2.92 -8.74
C GLY A 158 -1.76 3.39 -7.55
N PHE A 159 -2.08 2.95 -6.35
CA PHE A 159 -1.31 3.38 -5.18
C PHE A 159 0.10 2.74 -5.11
N ARG A 160 0.32 1.55 -5.73
CA ARG A 160 1.65 0.97 -5.91
C ARG A 160 2.55 1.89 -6.75
N SER A 161 2.04 2.38 -7.88
CA SER A 161 2.81 3.28 -8.74
C SER A 161 3.24 4.55 -8.00
N ARG A 162 2.32 5.17 -7.27
CA ARG A 162 2.60 6.36 -6.45
C ARG A 162 3.61 6.07 -5.34
N PHE A 163 3.43 4.97 -4.62
CA PHE A 163 4.37 4.54 -3.59
C PHE A 163 5.78 4.36 -4.17
N LEU A 164 5.92 3.64 -5.29
CA LEU A 164 7.24 3.40 -5.91
C LEU A 164 7.90 4.70 -6.39
N GLN A 165 7.12 5.65 -6.89
CA GLN A 165 7.64 6.97 -7.23
C GLN A 165 8.23 7.66 -6.01
N LEU A 166 7.49 7.71 -4.90
CA LEU A 166 7.95 8.31 -3.65
C LEU A 166 9.13 7.55 -3.02
N TYR A 167 9.11 6.22 -3.05
CA TYR A 167 10.21 5.37 -2.57
C TYR A 167 11.51 5.70 -3.31
N HIS A 168 11.46 5.84 -4.62
CA HIS A 168 12.65 6.16 -5.44
C HIS A 168 13.05 7.65 -5.41
N THR A 169 12.38 8.49 -4.63
CA THR A 169 12.96 9.79 -4.25
C THR A 169 14.10 9.63 -3.26
N ARG A 170 14.01 8.62 -2.37
CA ARG A 170 14.97 8.36 -1.29
C ARG A 170 16.00 7.28 -1.64
N TYR A 171 15.63 6.31 -2.46
CA TYR A 171 16.44 5.14 -2.80
C TYR A 171 16.70 5.04 -4.30
N LEU A 172 17.82 4.41 -4.65
CA LEU A 172 18.16 4.14 -6.05
C LEU A 172 17.11 3.23 -6.69
N ARG A 173 16.84 3.50 -7.96
CA ARG A 173 16.00 2.63 -8.78
C ARG A 173 16.86 1.54 -9.41
N PRO A 174 16.42 0.28 -9.43
CA PRO A 174 17.13 -0.80 -10.10
C PRO A 174 17.37 -0.49 -11.59
N VAL A 175 18.50 -0.92 -12.12
CA VAL A 175 18.83 -0.73 -13.55
C VAL A 175 17.81 -1.43 -14.45
N SER A 176 17.28 -2.58 -14.01
CA SER A 176 16.20 -3.31 -14.68
C SER A 176 14.98 -2.47 -15.00
N ASP A 177 14.59 -1.55 -14.09
CA ASP A 177 13.44 -0.67 -14.31
C ASP A 177 13.68 0.30 -15.48
N TYR A 178 14.90 0.77 -15.65
CA TYR A 178 15.28 1.63 -16.78
C TYR A 178 15.31 0.85 -18.08
N MET A 179 15.81 -0.39 -18.06
CA MET A 179 15.83 -1.27 -19.22
C MET A 179 14.40 -1.57 -19.69
N VAL A 180 13.50 -1.92 -18.78
CA VAL A 180 12.09 -2.19 -19.10
C VAL A 180 11.39 -0.92 -19.61
N ALA A 181 11.65 0.23 -19.00
CA ALA A 181 11.08 1.50 -19.45
C ALA A 181 11.58 1.93 -20.84
N GLY A 182 12.77 1.49 -21.25
CA GLY A 182 13.36 1.79 -22.53
C GLY A 182 13.07 0.78 -23.65
N VAL A 183 12.35 -0.32 -23.35
CA VAL A 183 12.12 -1.41 -24.32
C VAL A 183 11.52 -0.91 -25.63
N GLU A 184 10.55 0.00 -25.58
CA GLU A 184 9.95 0.58 -26.79
C GLU A 184 10.95 1.37 -27.66
N SER A 185 12.01 1.89 -27.04
CA SER A 185 13.07 2.63 -27.76
C SER A 185 14.11 1.72 -28.40
N TYR A 186 14.22 0.47 -27.93
CA TYR A 186 15.23 -0.50 -28.43
C TYR A 186 14.64 -1.56 -29.36
N THR A 187 13.31 -1.74 -29.36
CA THR A 187 12.64 -2.65 -30.28
C THR A 187 12.16 -1.88 -31.50
N PRO A 188 12.82 -2.02 -32.67
CA PRO A 188 12.28 -1.48 -33.90
C PRO A 188 10.95 -2.21 -34.22
N LEU A 189 9.91 -1.45 -34.51
CA LEU A 189 8.64 -1.94 -35.06
C LEU A 189 8.85 -2.52 -36.45
#